data_7975c8f37ffe05ccc730d355591fd81a
#
_entry.id   7975c8f37ffe05ccc730d355591fd81a
#
_cell.length_a   1.000
_cell.length_b   1.000
_cell.length_c   1.000
_cell.angle_alpha   90.00
_cell.angle_beta   90.00
_cell.angle_gamma   90.00
#
_symmetry.space_group_name_H-M   'P 1'
#
loop_
_entity.id
_entity.type
_entity.pdbx_description
1 polymer ?
#
loop_
_entity_poly.entity_id
_entity_poly.type
_entity_poly.pdbx_seq_one_letter_code
_entity_poly.pdbx_strand_id
1 'polypeptide(L)'
;IAAGNCVVVKPSHNGPNFGHFLATTLPKYLDPEFCPVFWASRDDTPKLLEQRFDYIYFTGSPSVGKIIHNAASKHLTPTTLQMGGKNPVYIDSTADLELAAARIIWGKCLNSGQVCSAPDYILCSKPVEEGFIKHAKTAIEKFFPDSKHCPIVNDHHCYRLSKLLQGLDIALGGGTDLPQRTMEPTIAVNVSPDHPIMQEEIFGPILPIVTVNSLDEAVDFVNRREKPLVIYLFTKNKSAREFFIDNTSSGAVTINDTLMHVIVESLPFGGVGSSGMGRYKAKYSFDTFVNKRSVLVKNSWRVVEKVYELRYPPYTKRKTDMINFLNKYRGGPSWESVFWLVVFLLGVVAGFVLFYVVVGLRA
;
A
#
# COMPACT_ATOMS: atom_id res chain seq x y z
N ILE A 1 3.17 5.93 18.31
CA ILE A 1 4.08 6.56 19.30
C ILE A 1 4.58 7.89 18.75
N ALA A 2 5.28 7.94 17.62
CA ALA A 2 5.82 9.19 17.06
C ALA A 2 4.78 10.31 16.85
N ALA A 3 3.51 9.94 16.65
CA ALA A 3 2.39 10.88 16.52
C ALA A 3 1.76 11.29 17.89
N GLY A 4 2.32 10.83 19.02
CA GLY A 4 1.84 11.16 20.37
C GLY A 4 0.66 10.33 20.87
N ASN A 5 0.33 9.21 20.21
CA ASN A 5 -0.77 8.33 20.64
C ASN A 5 -0.31 7.29 21.67
N CYS A 6 -1.19 6.91 22.59
CA CYS A 6 -1.08 5.65 23.31
C CYS A 6 -1.34 4.48 22.35
N VAL A 7 -0.70 3.34 22.57
CA VAL A 7 -0.72 2.21 21.64
C VAL A 7 -0.94 0.90 22.37
N VAL A 8 -1.95 0.15 22.00
CA VAL A 8 -2.11 -1.25 22.43
C VAL A 8 -1.48 -2.16 21.39
N VAL A 9 -0.45 -2.90 21.77
CA VAL A 9 0.23 -3.86 20.90
C VAL A 9 -0.34 -5.25 21.09
N LYS A 10 -0.93 -5.83 20.05
CA LYS A 10 -1.39 -7.24 20.04
C LYS A 10 -0.56 -8.08 19.09
N PRO A 11 0.42 -8.85 19.59
CA PRO A 11 1.23 -9.74 18.76
C PRO A 11 0.41 -10.85 18.08
N SER A 12 0.93 -11.39 16.98
CA SER A 12 0.30 -12.52 16.27
C SER A 12 0.47 -13.84 17.04
N HIS A 13 -0.56 -14.69 17.01
CA HIS A 13 -0.47 -16.05 17.56
C HIS A 13 0.42 -16.99 16.72
N ASN A 14 0.65 -16.66 15.45
CA ASN A 14 1.49 -17.46 14.56
C ASN A 14 2.97 -17.42 14.94
N GLY A 15 3.38 -16.42 15.75
CA GLY A 15 4.75 -16.30 16.29
C GLY A 15 4.74 -16.25 17.82
N PRO A 16 4.40 -17.35 18.52
CA PRO A 16 4.21 -17.36 19.97
C PRO A 16 5.44 -16.91 20.75
N ASN A 17 6.62 -17.35 20.34
CA ASN A 17 7.88 -16.98 20.99
C ASN A 17 8.16 -15.47 20.88
N PHE A 18 7.90 -14.89 19.70
CA PHE A 18 8.05 -13.45 19.49
C PHE A 18 6.98 -12.65 20.26
N GLY A 19 5.75 -13.16 20.30
CA GLY A 19 4.68 -12.55 21.09
C GLY A 19 5.00 -12.51 22.58
N HIS A 20 5.50 -13.63 23.13
CA HIS A 20 5.97 -13.69 24.51
C HIS A 20 7.15 -12.75 24.78
N PHE A 21 8.13 -12.72 23.86
CA PHE A 21 9.27 -11.81 23.94
C PHE A 21 8.81 -10.34 23.99
N LEU A 22 7.89 -9.93 23.15
CA LEU A 22 7.34 -8.57 23.19
C LEU A 22 6.63 -8.28 24.51
N ALA A 23 5.79 -9.21 25.00
CA ALA A 23 5.04 -9.03 26.23
C ALA A 23 5.93 -8.87 27.47
N THR A 24 7.08 -9.58 27.49
CA THR A 24 8.01 -9.56 28.61
C THR A 24 9.10 -8.49 28.51
N THR A 25 9.39 -8.00 27.30
CA THR A 25 10.52 -7.11 27.05
C THR A 25 10.08 -5.65 26.87
N LEU A 26 9.00 -5.41 26.11
CA LEU A 26 8.56 -4.05 25.80
C LEU A 26 8.25 -3.20 27.04
N PRO A 27 7.62 -3.74 28.12
CA PRO A 27 7.38 -3.02 29.36
C PRO A 27 8.63 -2.55 30.11
N LYS A 28 9.81 -3.08 29.76
CA LYS A 28 11.10 -2.63 30.35
C LYS A 28 11.62 -1.34 29.74
N TYR A 29 11.11 -0.97 28.55
CA TYR A 29 11.57 0.18 27.77
C TYR A 29 10.49 1.24 27.55
N LEU A 30 9.22 0.83 27.59
CA LEU A 30 8.08 1.71 27.41
C LEU A 30 7.12 1.55 28.57
N ASP A 31 6.56 2.66 29.04
CA ASP A 31 5.56 2.66 30.09
C ASP A 31 4.32 1.83 29.67
N PRO A 32 3.94 0.81 30.46
CA PRO A 32 2.78 -0.02 30.16
C PRO A 32 1.44 0.74 30.15
N GLU A 33 1.32 1.88 30.82
CA GLU A 33 0.12 2.74 30.74
C GLU A 33 0.02 3.42 29.37
N PHE A 34 1.16 3.69 28.74
CA PHE A 34 1.24 4.29 27.42
C PHE A 34 1.23 3.26 26.29
N CYS A 35 1.92 2.12 26.48
CA CYS A 35 2.09 1.09 25.45
C CYS A 35 1.95 -0.33 25.99
N PRO A 36 0.73 -0.74 26.43
CA PRO A 36 0.49 -2.10 26.90
C PRO A 36 0.61 -3.13 25.76
N VAL A 37 1.14 -4.31 26.10
CA VAL A 37 1.15 -5.46 25.21
C VAL A 37 0.07 -6.44 25.59
N PHE A 38 -0.95 -6.57 24.76
CA PHE A 38 -2.04 -7.52 24.95
C PHE A 38 -1.65 -8.89 24.37
N TRP A 39 -0.92 -9.67 25.17
CA TRP A 39 -0.56 -11.05 24.84
C TRP A 39 -1.59 -12.02 25.42
N ALA A 40 -2.56 -12.36 24.62
CA ALA A 40 -3.69 -13.18 25.00
C ALA A 40 -4.01 -14.23 23.93
N SER A 41 -4.87 -15.16 24.24
CA SER A 41 -5.32 -16.21 23.34
C SER A 41 -6.05 -15.65 22.11
N ARG A 42 -6.23 -16.50 21.10
CA ARG A 42 -7.03 -16.15 19.92
C ARG A 42 -8.47 -15.77 20.33
N ASP A 43 -9.00 -16.45 21.34
CA ASP A 43 -10.39 -16.28 21.80
C ASP A 43 -10.61 -15.00 22.60
N ASP A 44 -9.54 -14.36 23.10
CA ASP A 44 -9.62 -13.07 23.79
C ASP A 44 -9.59 -11.87 22.85
N THR A 45 -9.17 -12.07 21.59
CA THR A 45 -9.13 -10.99 20.59
C THR A 45 -10.50 -10.32 20.35
N PRO A 46 -11.63 -11.05 20.29
CA PRO A 46 -12.96 -10.43 20.21
C PRO A 46 -13.26 -9.48 21.36
N LYS A 47 -12.89 -9.84 22.60
CA LYS A 47 -13.10 -8.97 23.78
C LYS A 47 -12.30 -7.66 23.67
N LEU A 48 -11.07 -7.72 23.14
CA LEU A 48 -10.28 -6.52 22.85
C LEU A 48 -10.99 -5.64 21.82
N LEU A 49 -11.58 -6.23 20.80
CA LEU A 49 -12.28 -5.52 19.72
C LEU A 49 -13.65 -4.94 20.14
N GLU A 50 -14.17 -5.30 21.31
CA GLU A 50 -15.35 -4.67 21.91
C GLU A 50 -15.00 -3.30 22.52
N GLN A 51 -13.71 -3.05 22.79
CA GLN A 51 -13.25 -1.77 23.32
C GLN A 51 -13.25 -0.70 22.22
N ARG A 52 -13.53 0.54 22.63
CA ARG A 52 -13.47 1.68 21.73
C ARG A 52 -12.01 2.14 21.55
N PHE A 53 -11.56 2.14 20.31
CA PHE A 53 -10.27 2.70 19.88
C PHE A 53 -10.49 3.90 18.96
N ASP A 54 -9.54 4.84 18.96
CA ASP A 54 -9.54 5.98 18.03
C ASP A 54 -9.01 5.57 16.63
N TYR A 55 -8.20 4.52 16.57
CA TYR A 55 -7.68 3.96 15.33
C TYR A 55 -7.30 2.49 15.50
N ILE A 56 -7.53 1.66 14.47
CA ILE A 56 -7.07 0.27 14.44
C ILE A 56 -6.19 0.05 13.22
N TYR A 57 -4.94 -0.40 13.46
CA TYR A 57 -4.04 -0.89 12.42
C TYR A 57 -3.96 -2.41 12.51
N PHE A 58 -4.18 -3.07 11.39
CA PHE A 58 -4.15 -4.53 11.32
C PHE A 58 -3.37 -5.01 10.09
N THR A 59 -2.57 -6.06 10.29
CA THR A 59 -1.93 -6.82 9.21
C THR A 59 -2.31 -8.29 9.33
N GLY A 60 -2.81 -8.89 8.26
CA GLY A 60 -3.20 -10.30 8.22
C GLY A 60 -4.01 -10.68 6.99
N SER A 61 -4.74 -11.79 7.06
CA SER A 61 -5.56 -12.25 5.94
C SER A 61 -6.79 -11.37 5.70
N PRO A 62 -7.32 -11.32 4.46
CA PRO A 62 -8.55 -10.60 4.14
C PRO A 62 -9.76 -11.02 4.99
N SER A 63 -9.87 -12.30 5.33
CA SER A 63 -10.95 -12.82 6.17
C SER A 63 -10.92 -12.24 7.59
N VAL A 64 -9.74 -12.18 8.20
CA VAL A 64 -9.57 -11.56 9.53
C VAL A 64 -9.71 -10.05 9.45
N GLY A 65 -9.19 -9.42 8.40
CA GLY A 65 -9.35 -7.98 8.16
C GLY A 65 -10.81 -7.55 8.12
N LYS A 66 -11.69 -8.33 7.49
CA LYS A 66 -13.15 -8.11 7.49
C LYS A 66 -13.73 -8.16 8.92
N ILE A 67 -13.30 -9.09 9.74
CA ILE A 67 -13.74 -9.21 11.14
C ILE A 67 -13.32 -7.95 11.94
N ILE A 68 -12.07 -7.53 11.79
CA ILE A 68 -11.54 -6.32 12.44
C ILE A 68 -12.33 -5.08 12.01
N HIS A 69 -12.58 -4.92 10.71
CA HIS A 69 -13.30 -3.78 10.18
C HIS A 69 -14.76 -3.74 10.66
N ASN A 70 -15.43 -4.88 10.70
CA ASN A 70 -16.78 -5.00 11.26
C ASN A 70 -16.84 -4.62 12.74
N ALA A 71 -15.83 -5.00 13.52
CA ALA A 71 -15.74 -4.59 14.92
C ALA A 71 -15.52 -3.08 15.06
N ALA A 72 -14.61 -2.51 14.27
CA ALA A 72 -14.31 -1.08 14.23
C ALA A 72 -15.53 -0.23 13.86
N SER A 73 -16.37 -0.72 12.94
CA SER A 73 -17.55 0.00 12.46
C SER A 73 -18.57 0.31 13.56
N LYS A 74 -18.64 -0.50 14.63
CA LYS A 74 -19.53 -0.26 15.78
C LYS A 74 -19.27 1.07 16.49
N HIS A 75 -18.03 1.53 16.43
CA HIS A 75 -17.58 2.78 17.08
C HIS A 75 -17.17 3.84 16.05
N LEU A 76 -17.40 3.61 14.76
CA LEU A 76 -16.91 4.47 13.66
C LEU A 76 -15.39 4.66 13.70
N THR A 77 -14.66 3.68 14.24
CA THR A 77 -13.21 3.71 14.33
C THR A 77 -12.57 3.54 12.95
N PRO A 78 -11.76 4.49 12.50
CA PRO A 78 -11.02 4.35 11.24
C PRO A 78 -10.01 3.20 11.33
N THR A 79 -9.77 2.55 10.18
CA THR A 79 -8.87 1.39 10.10
C THR A 79 -7.85 1.54 8.98
N THR A 80 -6.63 1.09 9.24
CA THR A 80 -5.69 0.70 8.17
C THR A 80 -5.58 -0.82 8.19
N LEU A 81 -5.93 -1.44 7.07
CA LEU A 81 -5.87 -2.90 6.90
C LEU A 81 -4.81 -3.23 5.85
N GLN A 82 -3.73 -3.83 6.28
CA GLN A 82 -2.71 -4.37 5.41
C GLN A 82 -3.00 -5.86 5.23
N MET A 83 -3.49 -6.20 4.07
CA MET A 83 -3.84 -7.58 3.73
C MET A 83 -2.98 -8.06 2.56
N GLY A 84 -2.89 -9.37 2.42
CA GLY A 84 -2.19 -9.98 1.30
C GLY A 84 -3.02 -9.97 0.03
N GLY A 85 -2.62 -10.80 -0.90
CA GLY A 85 -3.32 -11.00 -2.16
C GLY A 85 -2.50 -11.84 -3.13
N LYS A 86 -3.12 -12.22 -4.23
CA LYS A 86 -2.44 -12.94 -5.30
C LYS A 86 -1.70 -11.94 -6.19
N ASN A 87 -0.43 -11.70 -5.87
CA ASN A 87 0.41 -10.74 -6.58
C ASN A 87 0.90 -11.30 -7.92
N PRO A 88 0.41 -10.80 -9.05
CA PRO A 88 0.84 -11.26 -10.37
C PRO A 88 2.26 -10.79 -10.70
N VAL A 89 2.95 -11.63 -11.43
CA VAL A 89 4.15 -11.25 -12.19
C VAL A 89 3.83 -11.43 -13.66
N TYR A 90 3.87 -10.36 -14.43
CA TYR A 90 3.83 -10.48 -15.89
C TYR A 90 5.24 -10.37 -16.47
N ILE A 91 5.64 -11.35 -17.28
CA ILE A 91 6.94 -11.38 -17.96
C ILE A 91 6.68 -11.22 -19.45
N ASP A 92 7.02 -10.04 -19.96
CA ASP A 92 6.94 -9.71 -21.38
C ASP A 92 8.08 -10.37 -22.18
N SER A 93 7.85 -10.63 -23.46
CA SER A 93 8.83 -11.24 -24.36
C SER A 93 10.13 -10.45 -24.52
N THR A 94 10.11 -9.15 -24.22
CA THR A 94 11.28 -8.28 -24.27
C THR A 94 12.10 -8.29 -22.98
N ALA A 95 11.62 -8.98 -21.92
CA ALA A 95 12.29 -9.04 -20.63
C ALA A 95 13.66 -9.74 -20.73
N ASP A 96 14.56 -9.33 -19.86
CA ASP A 96 15.79 -10.07 -19.60
C ASP A 96 15.46 -11.25 -18.69
N LEU A 97 15.36 -12.45 -19.26
CA LEU A 97 14.88 -13.63 -18.53
C LEU A 97 15.82 -14.11 -17.43
N GLU A 98 17.14 -13.93 -17.57
CA GLU A 98 18.09 -14.27 -16.53
C GLU A 98 17.91 -13.37 -15.31
N LEU A 99 17.85 -12.05 -15.55
CA LEU A 99 17.62 -11.06 -14.51
C LEU A 99 16.24 -11.21 -13.87
N ALA A 100 15.19 -11.42 -14.67
CA ALA A 100 13.83 -11.64 -14.19
C ALA A 100 13.76 -12.88 -13.30
N ALA A 101 14.33 -14.01 -13.74
CA ALA A 101 14.35 -15.23 -12.95
C ALA A 101 15.06 -15.03 -11.61
N ALA A 102 16.25 -14.42 -11.60
CA ALA A 102 16.98 -14.15 -10.37
C ALA A 102 16.15 -13.31 -9.38
N ARG A 103 15.51 -12.22 -9.85
CA ARG A 103 14.72 -11.31 -8.99
C ARG A 103 13.40 -11.94 -8.54
N ILE A 104 12.73 -12.69 -9.39
CA ILE A 104 11.47 -13.36 -9.05
C ILE A 104 11.72 -14.49 -8.06
N ILE A 105 12.73 -15.34 -8.30
CA ILE A 105 13.07 -16.43 -7.39
C ILE A 105 13.53 -15.90 -6.03
N TRP A 106 14.38 -14.87 -6.02
CA TRP A 106 14.75 -14.21 -4.77
C TRP A 106 13.52 -13.69 -4.01
N GLY A 107 12.64 -12.94 -4.68
CA GLY A 107 11.46 -12.36 -4.05
C GLY A 107 10.44 -13.41 -3.61
N LYS A 108 10.33 -14.53 -4.36
CA LYS A 108 9.46 -15.65 -3.98
C LYS A 108 9.99 -16.43 -2.80
N CYS A 109 11.30 -16.62 -2.73
CA CYS A 109 11.90 -17.47 -1.72
C CYS A 109 12.33 -16.73 -0.45
N LEU A 110 12.29 -15.40 -0.44
CA LEU A 110 12.50 -14.61 0.77
C LEU A 110 11.51 -15.07 1.86
N ASN A 111 12.03 -15.46 3.04
CA ASN A 111 11.23 -16.02 4.13
C ASN A 111 10.34 -17.21 3.69
N SER A 112 10.81 -18.01 2.74
CA SER A 112 10.05 -19.11 2.11
C SER A 112 8.70 -18.67 1.52
N GLY A 113 8.64 -17.49 0.93
CA GLY A 113 7.44 -16.93 0.31
C GLY A 113 6.38 -16.44 1.29
N GLN A 114 6.66 -16.44 2.58
CA GLN A 114 5.74 -15.96 3.63
C GLN A 114 5.84 -14.45 3.80
N VAL A 115 5.57 -13.74 2.72
CA VAL A 115 5.60 -12.27 2.61
C VAL A 115 4.39 -11.82 1.81
N CYS A 116 3.61 -10.88 2.34
CA CYS A 116 2.37 -10.38 1.72
C CYS A 116 2.56 -9.77 0.33
N SER A 117 3.76 -9.27 0.03
CA SER A 117 4.15 -8.74 -1.27
C SER A 117 4.97 -9.72 -2.12
N ALA A 118 5.16 -10.98 -1.69
CA ALA A 118 5.87 -11.97 -2.52
C ALA A 118 5.15 -12.17 -3.87
N PRO A 119 5.90 -12.44 -4.97
CA PRO A 119 5.32 -12.95 -6.21
C PRO A 119 4.43 -14.16 -5.92
N ASP A 120 3.18 -14.15 -6.40
CA ASP A 120 2.25 -15.23 -6.08
C ASP A 120 2.01 -16.16 -7.27
N TYR A 121 1.95 -15.62 -8.49
CA TYR A 121 1.88 -16.38 -9.75
C TYR A 121 2.50 -15.61 -10.90
N ILE A 122 2.86 -16.33 -11.99
CA ILE A 122 3.42 -15.74 -13.21
C ILE A 122 2.39 -15.82 -14.34
N LEU A 123 2.34 -14.75 -15.13
CA LEU A 123 1.68 -14.68 -16.44
C LEU A 123 2.76 -14.46 -17.51
N CYS A 124 2.87 -15.33 -18.49
CA CYS A 124 3.78 -15.17 -19.62
C CYS A 124 3.37 -16.07 -20.79
N SER A 125 3.96 -15.83 -21.96
CA SER A 125 3.80 -16.71 -23.11
C SER A 125 4.64 -17.99 -22.98
N LYS A 126 4.28 -19.04 -23.70
CA LYS A 126 4.98 -20.34 -23.61
C LYS A 126 6.49 -20.26 -23.89
N PRO A 127 6.98 -19.52 -24.91
CA PRO A 127 8.42 -19.36 -25.11
C PRO A 127 9.13 -18.65 -23.96
N VAL A 128 8.45 -17.68 -23.31
CA VAL A 128 8.98 -16.97 -22.13
C VAL A 128 9.02 -17.90 -20.93
N GLU A 129 7.99 -18.74 -20.74
CA GLU A 129 7.94 -19.75 -19.66
C GLU A 129 9.15 -20.70 -19.73
N GLU A 130 9.43 -21.26 -20.91
CA GLU A 130 10.55 -22.19 -21.11
C GLU A 130 11.91 -21.53 -20.80
N GLY A 131 12.12 -20.31 -21.27
CA GLY A 131 13.31 -19.53 -20.96
C GLY A 131 13.42 -19.17 -19.49
N PHE A 132 12.31 -18.78 -18.86
CA PHE A 132 12.25 -18.46 -17.43
C PHE A 132 12.61 -19.66 -16.56
N ILE A 133 12.04 -20.84 -16.82
CA ILE A 133 12.30 -22.07 -16.05
C ILE A 133 13.79 -22.43 -16.09
N LYS A 134 14.42 -22.32 -17.27
CA LYS A 134 15.86 -22.59 -17.41
C LYS A 134 16.69 -21.70 -16.48
N HIS A 135 16.44 -20.39 -16.50
CA HIS A 135 17.18 -19.44 -15.66
C HIS A 135 16.78 -19.53 -14.16
N ALA A 136 15.51 -19.85 -13.87
CA ALA A 136 15.03 -20.07 -12.52
C ALA A 136 15.73 -21.26 -11.84
N LYS A 137 15.97 -22.36 -12.58
CA LYS A 137 16.75 -23.50 -12.09
C LYS A 137 18.13 -23.05 -11.63
N THR A 138 18.86 -22.32 -12.49
CA THR A 138 20.19 -21.80 -12.17
C THR A 138 20.17 -20.85 -10.94
N ALA A 139 19.12 -20.00 -10.85
CA ALA A 139 18.96 -19.11 -9.70
C ALA A 139 18.72 -19.88 -8.40
N ILE A 140 17.87 -20.90 -8.41
CA ILE A 140 17.59 -21.74 -7.24
C ILE A 140 18.87 -22.46 -6.78
N GLU A 141 19.59 -23.10 -7.70
CA GLU A 141 20.85 -23.79 -7.38
C GLU A 141 21.89 -22.84 -6.78
N LYS A 142 21.98 -21.62 -7.29
CA LYS A 142 22.89 -20.59 -6.80
C LYS A 142 22.50 -20.05 -5.42
N PHE A 143 21.22 -19.84 -5.18
CA PHE A 143 20.73 -19.22 -3.95
C PHE A 143 20.61 -20.21 -2.78
N PHE A 144 20.38 -21.48 -3.08
CA PHE A 144 20.15 -22.53 -2.10
C PHE A 144 21.09 -23.73 -2.33
N PRO A 145 22.42 -23.54 -2.34
CA PRO A 145 23.38 -24.61 -2.64
C PRO A 145 23.30 -25.80 -1.67
N ASP A 146 22.93 -25.52 -0.42
CA ASP A 146 22.80 -26.53 0.64
C ASP A 146 21.37 -27.05 0.80
N SER A 147 20.45 -26.69 -0.09
CA SER A 147 19.01 -27.02 0.01
C SER A 147 18.37 -26.63 1.36
N LYS A 148 18.96 -25.64 2.05
CA LYS A 148 18.43 -25.14 3.33
C LYS A 148 17.39 -24.06 3.08
N HIS A 149 16.17 -24.31 3.55
CA HIS A 149 15.05 -23.38 3.41
C HIS A 149 14.55 -22.94 4.80
N CYS A 150 14.08 -21.70 4.88
CA CYS A 150 13.41 -21.20 6.08
C CYS A 150 12.14 -22.04 6.33
N PRO A 151 11.90 -22.53 7.56
CA PRO A 151 10.68 -23.28 7.86
C PRO A 151 9.41 -22.46 7.64
N ILE A 152 8.36 -23.14 7.24
CA ILE A 152 7.00 -22.59 7.27
C ILE A 152 6.59 -22.37 8.73
N VAL A 153 5.87 -21.30 9.00
CA VAL A 153 5.62 -20.77 10.36
C VAL A 153 5.02 -21.81 11.32
N ASN A 154 4.16 -22.69 10.84
CA ASN A 154 3.56 -23.77 11.63
C ASN A 154 3.13 -24.95 10.75
N ASP A 155 2.77 -26.05 11.40
CA ASP A 155 2.38 -27.31 10.74
C ASP A 155 1.12 -27.15 9.90
N HIS A 156 0.15 -26.38 10.37
CA HIS A 156 -1.10 -26.11 9.64
C HIS A 156 -0.82 -25.47 8.27
N HIS A 157 0.02 -24.44 8.23
CA HIS A 157 0.37 -23.78 6.96
C HIS A 157 1.26 -24.66 6.08
N CYS A 158 2.17 -25.44 6.65
CA CYS A 158 2.97 -26.41 5.88
C CYS A 158 2.09 -27.46 5.21
N TYR A 159 1.14 -28.02 5.96
CA TYR A 159 0.17 -28.98 5.44
C TYR A 159 -0.75 -28.37 4.38
N ARG A 160 -1.24 -27.14 4.58
CA ARG A 160 -2.03 -26.42 3.57
C ARG A 160 -1.26 -26.28 2.26
N LEU A 161 0.01 -25.87 2.33
CA LEU A 161 0.86 -25.70 1.15
C LEU A 161 1.11 -27.04 0.44
N SER A 162 1.35 -28.14 1.17
CA SER A 162 1.53 -29.45 0.57
C SER A 162 0.28 -29.94 -0.16
N LYS A 163 -0.92 -29.57 0.32
CA LYS A 163 -2.16 -29.84 -0.39
C LYS A 163 -2.31 -29.03 -1.68
N LEU A 164 -1.83 -27.79 -1.72
CA LEU A 164 -1.88 -26.94 -2.93
C LEU A 164 -1.01 -27.49 -4.08
N LEU A 165 -0.05 -28.37 -3.78
CA LEU A 165 0.77 -29.04 -4.81
C LEU A 165 0.04 -30.18 -5.52
N GLN A 166 -1.05 -30.69 -4.95
CA GLN A 166 -1.75 -31.85 -5.49
C GLN A 166 -2.35 -31.54 -6.87
N GLY A 167 -2.06 -32.38 -7.85
CA GLY A 167 -2.58 -32.24 -9.22
C GLY A 167 -1.87 -31.18 -10.07
N LEU A 168 -0.77 -30.59 -9.58
CA LEU A 168 0.05 -29.69 -10.35
C LEU A 168 1.11 -30.42 -11.17
N ASP A 169 1.39 -29.87 -12.35
CA ASP A 169 2.52 -30.26 -13.19
C ASP A 169 3.77 -29.51 -12.71
N ILE A 170 4.65 -30.21 -11.99
CA ILE A 170 5.82 -29.61 -11.33
C ILE A 170 7.02 -29.62 -12.27
N ALA A 171 7.47 -28.42 -12.66
CA ALA A 171 8.66 -28.26 -13.49
C ALA A 171 9.96 -28.22 -12.68
N LEU A 172 9.94 -27.64 -11.47
CA LEU A 172 11.10 -27.58 -10.57
C LEU A 172 10.64 -27.74 -9.11
N GLY A 173 11.45 -28.41 -8.27
CA GLY A 173 11.19 -28.58 -6.86
C GLY A 173 10.08 -29.60 -6.55
N GLY A 174 9.19 -29.27 -5.63
CA GLY A 174 8.05 -30.10 -5.19
C GLY A 174 8.29 -30.87 -3.91
N GLY A 175 9.51 -30.92 -3.41
CA GLY A 175 9.86 -31.61 -2.14
C GLY A 175 9.28 -30.86 -0.94
N THR A 176 8.70 -31.64 -0.01
CA THR A 176 8.15 -31.12 1.26
C THR A 176 8.55 -32.04 2.40
N ASP A 177 9.16 -31.49 3.43
CA ASP A 177 9.45 -32.13 4.69
C ASP A 177 8.51 -31.60 5.77
N LEU A 178 7.41 -32.30 6.03
CA LEU A 178 6.41 -31.88 7.02
C LEU A 178 6.96 -31.83 8.46
N PRO A 179 7.75 -32.81 8.95
CA PRO A 179 8.39 -32.76 10.27
C PRO A 179 9.27 -31.53 10.47
N GLN A 180 10.06 -31.14 9.47
CA GLN A 180 10.92 -29.95 9.50
C GLN A 180 10.18 -28.68 9.07
N ARG A 181 8.96 -28.81 8.55
CA ARG A 181 8.17 -27.73 7.97
C ARG A 181 8.89 -26.98 6.84
N THR A 182 9.73 -27.67 6.10
CA THR A 182 10.45 -27.08 4.97
C THR A 182 9.83 -27.51 3.65
N MET A 183 9.93 -26.64 2.68
CA MET A 183 9.43 -26.86 1.32
C MET A 183 10.43 -26.28 0.32
N GLU A 184 10.73 -27.04 -0.71
CA GLU A 184 11.60 -26.59 -1.79
C GLU A 184 10.95 -25.46 -2.60
N PRO A 185 11.75 -24.52 -3.14
CA PRO A 185 11.30 -23.62 -4.17
C PRO A 185 10.69 -24.41 -5.33
N THR A 186 9.40 -24.19 -5.58
CA THR A 186 8.62 -25.02 -6.49
C THR A 186 8.03 -24.16 -7.61
N ILE A 187 8.22 -24.60 -8.86
CA ILE A 187 7.58 -24.00 -10.02
C ILE A 187 6.64 -25.02 -10.64
N ALA A 188 5.37 -24.64 -10.76
CA ALA A 188 4.35 -25.43 -11.44
C ALA A 188 3.97 -24.77 -12.77
N VAL A 189 3.76 -25.59 -13.79
CA VAL A 189 3.41 -25.17 -15.16
C VAL A 189 2.03 -25.68 -15.57
N ASN A 190 1.52 -25.20 -16.69
CA ASN A 190 0.20 -25.59 -17.23
C ASN A 190 -0.92 -25.43 -16.16
N VAL A 191 -0.79 -24.44 -15.28
CA VAL A 191 -1.72 -24.29 -14.16
C VAL A 191 -3.05 -23.72 -14.64
N SER A 192 -4.13 -24.47 -14.40
CA SER A 192 -5.47 -23.98 -14.67
C SER A 192 -5.81 -22.76 -13.79
N PRO A 193 -6.43 -21.72 -14.35
CA PRO A 193 -6.97 -20.61 -13.57
C PRO A 193 -7.93 -21.01 -12.44
N ASP A 194 -8.55 -22.18 -12.54
CA ASP A 194 -9.52 -22.70 -11.58
C ASP A 194 -8.90 -23.62 -10.52
N HIS A 195 -7.61 -23.95 -10.65
CA HIS A 195 -6.92 -24.77 -9.67
C HIS A 195 -6.94 -24.12 -8.28
N PRO A 196 -7.08 -24.84 -7.16
CA PRO A 196 -7.09 -24.29 -5.80
C PRO A 196 -5.93 -23.33 -5.49
N ILE A 197 -4.74 -23.58 -6.02
CA ILE A 197 -3.57 -22.70 -5.86
C ILE A 197 -3.80 -21.29 -6.44
N MET A 198 -4.72 -21.14 -7.38
CA MET A 198 -5.08 -19.87 -7.99
C MET A 198 -6.24 -19.15 -7.28
N GLN A 199 -6.87 -19.77 -6.26
CA GLN A 199 -8.04 -19.23 -5.58
C GLN A 199 -7.70 -18.51 -4.26
N GLU A 200 -6.55 -18.82 -3.64
CA GLU A 200 -6.10 -18.18 -2.40
C GLU A 200 -4.65 -17.69 -2.52
N GLU A 201 -4.25 -16.77 -1.64
CA GLU A 201 -2.84 -16.38 -1.48
C GLU A 201 -2.01 -17.59 -1.07
N ILE A 202 -0.94 -17.87 -1.79
CA ILE A 202 -0.10 -19.04 -1.53
C ILE A 202 0.63 -18.90 -0.21
N PHE A 203 1.31 -17.77 0.03
CA PHE A 203 2.09 -17.51 1.23
C PHE A 203 3.09 -18.63 1.55
N GLY A 204 3.80 -19.06 0.51
CA GLY A 204 4.76 -20.19 0.52
C GLY A 204 5.64 -20.17 -0.73
N PRO A 205 6.67 -21.04 -0.82
CA PRO A 205 7.67 -21.01 -1.88
C PRO A 205 7.21 -21.73 -3.18
N ILE A 206 5.92 -21.63 -3.52
CA ILE A 206 5.33 -22.23 -4.72
C ILE A 206 4.95 -21.12 -5.70
N LEU A 207 5.36 -21.25 -6.94
CA LEU A 207 5.16 -20.29 -8.00
C LEU A 207 4.50 -20.93 -9.22
N PRO A 208 3.17 -20.88 -9.34
CA PRO A 208 2.44 -21.35 -10.51
C PRO A 208 2.61 -20.40 -11.69
N ILE A 209 2.74 -20.95 -12.89
CA ILE A 209 2.76 -20.23 -14.16
C ILE A 209 1.46 -20.52 -14.91
N VAL A 210 0.78 -19.45 -15.28
CA VAL A 210 -0.38 -19.47 -16.17
C VAL A 210 0.02 -18.86 -17.51
N THR A 211 -0.14 -19.61 -18.59
CA THR A 211 0.21 -19.15 -19.92
C THR A 211 -0.84 -18.15 -20.42
N VAL A 212 -0.36 -17.03 -20.96
CA VAL A 212 -1.15 -16.00 -21.64
C VAL A 212 -0.50 -15.69 -23.00
N ASN A 213 -1.32 -15.33 -24.00
CA ASN A 213 -0.83 -15.13 -25.35
C ASN A 213 -0.55 -13.67 -25.69
N SER A 214 -1.05 -12.74 -24.89
CA SER A 214 -0.90 -11.30 -25.12
C SER A 214 -0.87 -10.50 -23.82
N LEU A 215 -0.45 -9.24 -23.95
CA LEU A 215 -0.50 -8.26 -22.88
C LEU A 215 -1.96 -8.00 -22.43
N ASP A 216 -2.89 -7.89 -23.38
CA ASP A 216 -4.31 -7.67 -23.10
C ASP A 216 -4.91 -8.84 -22.31
N GLU A 217 -4.58 -10.08 -22.68
CA GLU A 217 -5.02 -11.26 -21.93
C GLU A 217 -4.46 -11.27 -20.51
N ALA A 218 -3.22 -10.84 -20.31
CA ALA A 218 -2.63 -10.72 -18.99
C ALA A 218 -3.35 -9.65 -18.13
N VAL A 219 -3.65 -8.48 -18.70
CA VAL A 219 -4.40 -7.40 -18.05
C VAL A 219 -5.81 -7.88 -17.69
N ASP A 220 -6.50 -8.51 -18.62
CA ASP A 220 -7.83 -9.09 -18.39
C ASP A 220 -7.80 -10.16 -17.29
N PHE A 221 -6.77 -11.00 -17.28
CA PHE A 221 -6.60 -12.03 -16.26
C PHE A 221 -6.45 -11.42 -14.86
N VAL A 222 -5.68 -10.35 -14.72
CA VAL A 222 -5.51 -9.62 -13.46
C VAL A 222 -6.82 -8.95 -13.05
N ASN A 223 -7.52 -8.28 -13.98
CA ASN A 223 -8.72 -7.51 -13.68
C ASN A 223 -9.95 -8.35 -13.33
N ARG A 224 -10.01 -9.61 -13.77
CA ARG A 224 -11.07 -10.56 -13.37
C ARG A 224 -10.92 -11.09 -11.95
N ARG A 225 -9.80 -10.78 -11.28
CA ARG A 225 -9.49 -11.20 -9.92
C ARG A 225 -9.56 -10.04 -8.94
N GLU A 226 -9.52 -10.40 -7.66
CA GLU A 226 -9.42 -9.43 -6.59
C GLU A 226 -8.13 -8.61 -6.73
N LYS A 227 -8.22 -7.32 -6.42
CA LYS A 227 -7.12 -6.38 -6.55
C LYS A 227 -5.92 -6.79 -5.69
N PRO A 228 -4.75 -7.04 -6.29
CA PRO A 228 -3.57 -7.49 -5.56
C PRO A 228 -2.94 -6.34 -4.74
N LEU A 229 -2.11 -6.72 -3.78
CA LEU A 229 -1.30 -5.76 -3.03
C LEU A 229 -0.24 -5.11 -3.94
N VAL A 230 0.39 -5.91 -4.81
CA VAL A 230 1.40 -5.43 -5.76
C VAL A 230 1.31 -6.18 -7.08
N ILE A 231 1.63 -5.48 -8.15
CA ILE A 231 1.84 -6.05 -9.49
C ILE A 231 3.32 -5.93 -9.84
N TYR A 232 3.90 -7.01 -10.33
CA TYR A 232 5.26 -7.06 -10.85
C TYR A 232 5.24 -7.18 -12.36
N LEU A 233 5.98 -6.32 -13.04
CA LEU A 233 6.04 -6.29 -14.50
C LEU A 233 7.50 -6.31 -14.96
N PHE A 234 7.87 -7.32 -15.74
CA PHE A 234 9.19 -7.43 -16.34
C PHE A 234 9.09 -7.17 -17.85
N THR A 235 9.61 -6.03 -18.30
CA THR A 235 9.56 -5.60 -19.71
C THR A 235 10.62 -4.53 -20.00
N LYS A 236 11.11 -4.51 -21.26
CA LYS A 236 11.87 -3.38 -21.81
C LYS A 236 11.00 -2.47 -22.68
N ASN A 237 9.76 -2.88 -22.96
CA ASN A 237 8.83 -2.13 -23.79
C ASN A 237 8.09 -1.07 -22.96
N LYS A 238 8.33 0.21 -23.26
CA LYS A 238 7.74 1.35 -22.56
C LYS A 238 6.21 1.39 -22.75
N SER A 239 5.71 1.16 -23.96
CA SER A 239 4.27 1.19 -24.22
C SER A 239 3.52 0.07 -23.51
N ALA A 240 4.08 -1.15 -23.45
CA ALA A 240 3.52 -2.25 -22.69
C ALA A 240 3.47 -1.94 -21.18
N ARG A 241 4.52 -1.28 -20.65
CA ARG A 241 4.57 -0.83 -19.27
C ARG A 241 3.46 0.17 -18.95
N GLU A 242 3.32 1.21 -19.77
CA GLU A 242 2.30 2.25 -19.58
C GLU A 242 0.90 1.65 -19.69
N PHE A 243 0.66 0.84 -20.73
CA PHE A 243 -0.62 0.14 -20.91
C PHE A 243 -0.99 -0.71 -19.70
N PHE A 244 -0.06 -1.49 -19.16
CA PHE A 244 -0.33 -2.34 -17.99
C PHE A 244 -0.67 -1.52 -16.74
N ILE A 245 0.08 -0.44 -16.50
CA ILE A 245 -0.15 0.46 -15.36
C ILE A 245 -1.53 1.13 -15.46
N ASP A 246 -1.87 1.64 -16.63
CA ASP A 246 -3.09 2.42 -16.83
C ASP A 246 -4.36 1.55 -16.83
N ASN A 247 -4.23 0.25 -17.15
CA ASN A 247 -5.37 -0.67 -17.27
C ASN A 247 -5.50 -1.66 -16.11
N THR A 248 -4.70 -1.56 -15.05
CA THR A 248 -4.79 -2.43 -13.87
C THR A 248 -4.89 -1.62 -12.58
N SER A 249 -5.35 -2.25 -11.50
CA SER A 249 -5.46 -1.61 -10.18
C SER A 249 -4.81 -2.49 -9.12
N SER A 250 -3.89 -1.90 -8.32
CA SER A 250 -3.20 -2.57 -7.21
C SER A 250 -2.76 -1.57 -6.15
N GLY A 251 -2.26 -2.06 -5.03
CA GLY A 251 -1.64 -1.21 -4.00
C GLY A 251 -0.34 -0.57 -4.47
N ALA A 252 0.46 -1.30 -5.25
CA ALA A 252 1.72 -0.85 -5.85
C ALA A 252 1.99 -1.55 -7.19
N VAL A 253 2.85 -0.96 -8.01
CA VAL A 253 3.43 -1.59 -9.21
C VAL A 253 4.94 -1.48 -9.12
N THR A 254 5.64 -2.58 -9.40
CA THR A 254 7.11 -2.60 -9.44
C THR A 254 7.57 -3.11 -10.81
N ILE A 255 8.43 -2.34 -11.45
CA ILE A 255 8.91 -2.64 -12.81
C ILE A 255 10.32 -3.23 -12.73
N ASN A 256 10.50 -4.38 -13.39
CA ASN A 256 11.78 -5.10 -13.51
C ASN A 256 12.45 -5.44 -12.17
N ASP A 257 11.68 -5.50 -11.08
CA ASP A 257 12.16 -5.95 -9.78
C ASP A 257 11.03 -6.56 -8.94
N THR A 258 11.36 -7.12 -7.77
CA THR A 258 10.40 -7.62 -6.78
C THR A 258 10.74 -7.07 -5.40
N LEU A 259 9.74 -6.87 -4.56
CA LEU A 259 9.86 -6.45 -3.15
C LEU A 259 10.51 -5.09 -2.88
N MET A 260 11.37 -4.58 -3.78
CA MET A 260 12.19 -3.38 -3.52
C MET A 260 11.38 -2.11 -3.26
N HIS A 261 10.15 -1.99 -3.77
CA HIS A 261 9.27 -0.87 -3.44
C HIS A 261 8.96 -0.77 -1.92
N VAL A 262 9.09 -1.89 -1.20
CA VAL A 262 8.82 -1.93 0.25
C VAL A 262 9.91 -1.20 1.04
N ILE A 263 11.14 -1.11 0.57
CA ILE A 263 12.24 -0.45 1.27
C ILE A 263 12.40 1.03 0.89
N VAL A 264 11.76 1.50 -0.18
CA VAL A 264 11.81 2.91 -0.60
C VAL A 264 10.92 3.75 0.32
N GLU A 265 11.52 4.56 1.20
CA GLU A 265 10.81 5.31 2.26
C GLU A 265 9.84 6.38 1.73
N SER A 266 10.11 6.95 0.57
CA SER A 266 9.26 7.96 -0.06
C SER A 266 7.98 7.40 -0.69
N LEU A 267 7.87 6.07 -0.85
CA LEU A 267 6.69 5.44 -1.41
C LEU A 267 5.69 5.03 -0.32
N PRO A 268 4.39 5.31 -0.51
CA PRO A 268 3.35 4.79 0.38
C PRO A 268 3.23 3.28 0.21
N PHE A 269 2.98 2.55 1.30
CA PHE A 269 2.70 1.13 1.25
C PHE A 269 1.29 0.84 1.75
N GLY A 270 0.56 -0.02 1.06
CA GLY A 270 -0.79 -0.43 1.43
C GLY A 270 -1.59 -0.96 0.24
N GLY A 271 -2.62 -1.74 0.53
CA GLY A 271 -3.47 -2.38 -0.45
C GLY A 271 -4.64 -1.51 -0.94
N VAL A 272 -5.44 -2.07 -1.84
CA VAL A 272 -6.67 -1.49 -2.37
C VAL A 272 -7.74 -2.57 -2.51
N GLY A 273 -8.98 -2.29 -2.13
CA GLY A 273 -10.06 -3.28 -2.17
C GLY A 273 -9.76 -4.45 -1.23
N SER A 274 -9.73 -5.66 -1.75
CA SER A 274 -9.48 -6.90 -0.98
C SER A 274 -8.05 -7.00 -0.42
N SER A 275 -7.06 -6.30 -1.01
CA SER A 275 -5.69 -6.27 -0.49
C SER A 275 -5.47 -5.26 0.63
N GLY A 276 -6.46 -4.42 0.94
CA GLY A 276 -6.40 -3.53 2.11
C GLY A 276 -6.99 -2.15 1.91
N MET A 277 -6.85 -1.33 2.94
CA MET A 277 -7.21 0.08 2.95
C MET A 277 -6.24 0.88 3.81
N GLY A 278 -6.10 2.16 3.50
CA GLY A 278 -5.10 3.03 4.12
C GLY A 278 -3.72 2.89 3.49
N ARG A 279 -2.83 3.76 3.93
CA ARG A 279 -1.42 3.79 3.51
C ARG A 279 -0.55 4.06 4.71
N TYR A 280 0.62 3.44 4.75
CA TYR A 280 1.58 3.64 5.83
C TYR A 280 3.02 3.59 5.29
N LYS A 281 3.99 3.65 6.16
CA LYS A 281 5.42 3.75 5.99
C LYS A 281 5.93 5.19 6.05
N ALA A 282 7.01 5.40 6.78
CA ALA A 282 7.64 6.69 7.01
C ALA A 282 6.61 7.81 7.26
N LYS A 283 6.65 8.90 6.48
CA LYS A 283 5.71 10.02 6.60
C LYS A 283 4.24 9.61 6.52
N TYR A 284 3.89 8.60 5.70
CA TYR A 284 2.50 8.14 5.58
C TYR A 284 1.99 7.49 6.88
N SER A 285 2.86 6.79 7.63
CA SER A 285 2.50 6.29 8.96
C SER A 285 2.18 7.43 9.93
N PHE A 286 3.03 8.46 9.97
CA PHE A 286 2.76 9.63 10.80
C PHE A 286 1.43 10.28 10.42
N ASP A 287 1.20 10.55 9.14
CA ASP A 287 -0.03 11.16 8.61
C ASP A 287 -1.29 10.32 8.91
N THR A 288 -1.15 8.99 8.97
CA THR A 288 -2.24 8.04 9.27
C THR A 288 -2.67 8.14 10.73
N PHE A 289 -1.73 8.33 11.66
CA PHE A 289 -2.01 8.31 13.09
C PHE A 289 -2.14 9.71 13.72
N VAL A 290 -2.25 10.77 12.90
CA VAL A 290 -2.55 12.13 13.38
C VAL A 290 -3.98 12.54 13.01
N ASN A 291 -4.64 13.26 13.90
CA ASN A 291 -5.91 13.90 13.59
C ASN A 291 -5.64 15.28 12.97
N LYS A 292 -5.99 15.46 11.70
CA LYS A 292 -5.87 16.74 10.99
C LYS A 292 -7.09 17.60 11.27
N ARG A 293 -6.95 18.57 12.16
CA ARG A 293 -8.02 19.50 12.56
C ARG A 293 -7.85 20.84 11.87
N SER A 294 -8.88 21.28 11.15
CA SER A 294 -8.90 22.63 10.58
C SER A 294 -9.16 23.66 11.69
N VAL A 295 -8.37 24.72 11.73
CA VAL A 295 -8.56 25.87 12.59
C VAL A 295 -8.61 27.12 11.73
N LEU A 296 -9.74 27.85 11.80
CA LEU A 296 -9.91 29.12 11.13
C LEU A 296 -9.96 30.23 12.18
N VAL A 297 -8.94 31.08 12.19
CA VAL A 297 -8.92 32.31 13.00
C VAL A 297 -9.27 33.48 12.09
N LYS A 298 -10.38 34.14 12.34
CA LYS A 298 -10.80 35.35 11.61
C LYS A 298 -10.44 36.61 12.36
N ASN A 299 -10.07 37.63 11.60
CA ASN A 299 -9.87 38.95 12.15
C ASN A 299 -11.24 39.57 12.56
N SER A 300 -11.27 40.25 13.69
CA SER A 300 -12.47 40.92 14.24
C SER A 300 -12.56 42.42 13.91
N TRP A 301 -11.75 42.90 12.97
CA TRP A 301 -11.79 44.32 12.56
C TRP A 301 -13.12 44.69 11.91
N ARG A 302 -13.79 45.68 12.43
CA ARG A 302 -15.10 46.14 11.97
C ARG A 302 -15.12 46.55 10.49
N VAL A 303 -14.01 47.05 9.96
CA VAL A 303 -13.88 47.43 8.54
C VAL A 303 -13.96 46.18 7.65
N VAL A 304 -13.31 45.08 8.08
CA VAL A 304 -13.33 43.82 7.35
C VAL A 304 -14.70 43.14 7.47
N GLU A 305 -15.37 43.30 8.60
CA GLU A 305 -16.70 42.74 8.82
C GLU A 305 -17.74 43.32 7.87
N LYS A 306 -17.65 44.61 7.48
CA LYS A 306 -18.53 45.21 6.46
C LYS A 306 -18.52 44.46 5.13
N VAL A 307 -17.38 43.90 4.75
CA VAL A 307 -17.29 43.07 3.53
C VAL A 307 -17.96 41.70 3.78
N TYR A 308 -17.84 41.18 4.99
CA TYR A 308 -18.46 39.91 5.36
C TYR A 308 -19.97 40.02 5.62
N GLU A 309 -20.53 41.23 5.78
CA GLU A 309 -21.98 41.46 5.90
C GLU A 309 -22.76 40.96 4.67
N LEU A 310 -22.09 40.79 3.53
CA LEU A 310 -22.70 40.20 2.32
C LEU A 310 -23.28 38.79 2.59
N ARG A 311 -22.70 38.02 3.55
CA ARG A 311 -23.16 36.67 3.94
C ARG A 311 -24.34 36.68 4.91
N TYR A 312 -24.73 37.84 5.48
CA TYR A 312 -25.81 37.94 6.42
C TYR A 312 -27.16 38.28 5.78
N PRO A 313 -28.28 37.76 6.30
CA PRO A 313 -29.61 38.15 5.86
C PRO A 313 -29.84 39.66 6.13
N PRO A 314 -30.79 40.31 5.39
CA PRO A 314 -31.56 39.76 4.30
C PRO A 314 -30.72 39.55 3.01
N TYR A 315 -30.99 38.45 2.30
CA TYR A 315 -30.30 38.17 1.03
C TYR A 315 -30.99 38.93 -0.12
N THR A 316 -30.46 40.07 -0.45
CA THR A 316 -30.93 40.83 -1.61
C THR A 316 -30.25 40.30 -2.89
N LYS A 317 -30.91 40.54 -4.05
CA LYS A 317 -30.33 40.17 -5.35
C LYS A 317 -28.90 40.71 -5.52
N ARG A 318 -28.64 41.94 -5.10
CA ARG A 318 -27.30 42.57 -5.15
C ARG A 318 -26.27 41.81 -4.32
N LYS A 319 -26.62 41.35 -3.10
CA LYS A 319 -25.74 40.57 -2.25
C LYS A 319 -25.44 39.19 -2.89
N THR A 320 -26.48 38.55 -3.44
CA THR A 320 -26.34 37.25 -4.11
C THR A 320 -25.45 37.36 -5.35
N ASP A 321 -25.65 38.38 -6.18
CA ASP A 321 -24.85 38.62 -7.38
C ASP A 321 -23.37 38.85 -7.01
N MET A 322 -23.11 39.61 -5.93
CA MET A 322 -21.76 39.88 -5.45
C MET A 322 -21.09 38.61 -4.89
N ILE A 323 -21.83 37.80 -4.13
CA ILE A 323 -21.32 36.51 -3.64
C ILE A 323 -21.00 35.57 -4.81
N ASN A 324 -21.88 35.51 -5.82
CA ASN A 324 -21.66 34.71 -7.01
C ASN A 324 -20.43 35.18 -7.80
N PHE A 325 -20.26 36.48 -7.93
CA PHE A 325 -19.07 37.06 -8.54
C PHE A 325 -17.79 36.67 -7.79
N LEU A 326 -17.75 36.80 -6.46
CA LEU A 326 -16.61 36.39 -5.63
C LEU A 326 -16.34 34.91 -5.71
N ASN A 327 -17.37 34.07 -5.76
CA ASN A 327 -17.23 32.63 -5.88
C ASN A 327 -16.69 32.19 -7.26
N LYS A 328 -17.04 32.92 -8.33
CA LYS A 328 -16.52 32.65 -9.68
C LYS A 328 -14.99 32.79 -9.77
N TYR A 329 -14.41 33.61 -8.90
CA TYR A 329 -12.97 33.89 -8.86
C TYR A 329 -12.26 33.17 -7.71
N ARG A 330 -12.88 32.18 -7.08
CA ARG A 330 -12.31 31.39 -5.98
C ARG A 330 -11.05 30.57 -6.35
N GLY A 331 -10.72 30.44 -7.63
CA GLY A 331 -9.48 29.86 -8.16
C GLY A 331 -8.45 30.88 -8.63
N GLY A 332 -8.62 32.17 -8.30
CA GLY A 332 -7.70 33.23 -8.66
C GLY A 332 -6.40 33.26 -7.85
N PRO A 333 -5.47 34.17 -8.16
CA PRO A 333 -4.17 34.30 -7.54
C PRO A 333 -4.29 34.32 -6.00
N SER A 334 -3.32 33.75 -5.31
CA SER A 334 -3.28 33.71 -3.85
C SER A 334 -3.48 35.10 -3.25
N TRP A 335 -4.06 35.22 -2.05
CA TRP A 335 -4.21 36.49 -1.35
C TRP A 335 -2.87 37.23 -1.20
N GLU A 336 -1.76 36.54 -1.16
CA GLU A 336 -0.39 37.10 -1.23
C GLU A 336 -0.16 37.83 -2.55
N SER A 337 -0.53 37.23 -3.69
CA SER A 337 -0.38 37.87 -5.01
C SER A 337 -1.28 39.11 -5.15
N VAL A 338 -2.50 39.05 -4.60
CA VAL A 338 -3.43 40.21 -4.56
C VAL A 338 -2.90 41.28 -3.64
N PHE A 339 -2.35 40.94 -2.48
CA PHE A 339 -1.71 41.87 -1.55
C PHE A 339 -0.55 42.62 -2.20
N TRP A 340 0.37 41.89 -2.82
CA TRP A 340 1.51 42.49 -3.50
C TRP A 340 1.11 43.36 -4.71
N LEU A 341 0.04 42.99 -5.43
CA LEU A 341 -0.51 43.83 -6.50
C LEU A 341 -1.08 45.12 -5.94
N VAL A 342 -1.80 45.08 -4.83
CA VAL A 342 -2.34 46.28 -4.16
C VAL A 342 -1.21 47.19 -3.65
N VAL A 343 -0.18 46.60 -3.01
CA VAL A 343 0.99 47.33 -2.53
C VAL A 343 1.75 47.96 -3.69
N PHE A 344 1.90 47.26 -4.82
CA PHE A 344 2.50 47.78 -6.03
C PHE A 344 1.71 48.98 -6.59
N LEU A 345 0.38 48.85 -6.71
CA LEU A 345 -0.49 49.95 -7.20
C LEU A 345 -0.45 51.16 -6.29
N LEU A 346 -0.45 50.96 -4.96
CA LEU A 346 -0.30 52.05 -4.00
C LEU A 346 1.08 52.73 -4.12
N GLY A 347 2.13 51.96 -4.34
CA GLY A 347 3.47 52.47 -4.58
C GLY A 347 3.58 53.33 -5.86
N VAL A 348 2.91 52.89 -6.94
CA VAL A 348 2.83 53.64 -8.19
C VAL A 348 2.08 54.94 -7.98
N VAL A 349 0.91 54.94 -7.30
CA VAL A 349 0.14 56.16 -6.99
C VAL A 349 0.94 57.12 -6.14
N ALA A 350 1.62 56.63 -5.10
CA ALA A 350 2.50 57.44 -4.24
C ALA A 350 3.67 58.04 -5.04
N GLY A 351 4.27 57.27 -5.94
CA GLY A 351 5.32 57.75 -6.85
C GLY A 351 4.86 58.84 -7.79
N PHE A 352 3.66 58.70 -8.35
CA PHE A 352 3.04 59.75 -9.17
C PHE A 352 2.76 61.05 -8.38
N VAL A 353 2.21 60.90 -7.16
CA VAL A 353 1.94 62.06 -6.28
C VAL A 353 3.25 62.77 -5.93
N LEU A 354 4.31 62.00 -5.57
CA LEU A 354 5.63 62.58 -5.27
C LEU A 354 6.24 63.29 -6.46
N PHE A 355 6.12 62.67 -7.66
CA PHE A 355 6.57 63.31 -8.91
C PHE A 355 5.87 64.64 -9.20
N TYR A 356 4.54 64.68 -9.07
CA TYR A 356 3.77 65.93 -9.26
C TYR A 356 4.12 67.01 -8.23
N VAL A 357 4.33 66.61 -6.96
CA VAL A 357 4.74 67.55 -5.92
C VAL A 357 6.15 68.11 -6.19
N VAL A 358 7.12 67.25 -6.59
CA VAL A 358 8.48 67.65 -6.87
C VAL A 358 8.57 68.53 -8.14
N VAL A 359 7.78 68.20 -9.17
CA VAL A 359 7.77 68.98 -10.41
C VAL A 359 7.04 70.34 -10.19
N GLY A 360 5.92 70.31 -9.41
CA GLY A 360 5.20 71.54 -9.07
C GLY A 360 5.95 72.51 -8.13
N LEU A 361 6.97 72.02 -7.40
CA LEU A 361 7.82 72.88 -6.58
C LEU A 361 9.00 73.48 -7.38
N ARG A 362 9.18 73.09 -8.65
CA ARG A 362 10.25 73.61 -9.55
C ARG A 362 9.70 74.53 -10.67
N ALA A 363 8.38 74.75 -10.76
CA ALA A 363 7.73 75.68 -11.59
C ALA A 363 7.29 76.90 -10.74
#